data_dafa972e88803f9ed8a07125d50ab933
#
_entry.id   dafa972e88803f9ed8a07125d50ab933
#
_cell.length_a   1.000
_cell.length_b   1.000
_cell.length_c   1.000
_cell.angle_alpha   90.00
_cell.angle_beta   90.00
_cell.angle_gamma   90.00
#
_symmetry.space_group_name_H-M   'P 1'
#
loop_
_entity.id
_entity.type
_entity.pdbx_description
1 polymer ?
#
loop_
_entity_poly.entity_id
_entity_poly.type
_entity_poly.pdbx_seq_one_letter_code
_entity_poly.pdbx_strand_id
1 'polypeptide(L)'
;MTSVSWIQKGTHIAIGTGKGLVQIWDAERTRRLRTMTGHTARVGSLAWNTHILTSGSRDRLIYHRDVRAPDQWLRKLVGHKQEVCGLKWNCEDGQLASGGNDNKLMVWDKLSETPLWKFSDHTAAVKAIAWSPHQRGLLASGGGTADRRIIFHDTVRGAVINEVDTGSQVCNIAWSKNSNEIVSTHGYSQNQIVVWKYPSMTQVVSLTGHTYRVLYLAMSPDGRVVVTGAGDETLRFWNVFGKRPGAREDSDGGGRLSDWGVIR
;
A
#
# COMPACT_ATOMS: atom_id res chain seq x y z
N MET A 1 -9.98 -15.56 -1.71
CA MET A 1 -9.31 -14.31 -2.14
C MET A 1 -8.50 -13.80 -0.95
N THR A 2 -7.24 -13.45 -1.16
CA THR A 2 -6.32 -13.03 -0.08
C THR A 2 -5.69 -11.67 -0.33
N SER A 3 -5.65 -11.25 -1.59
CA SER A 3 -5.17 -9.92 -2.00
C SER A 3 -5.82 -9.49 -3.31
N VAL A 4 -5.93 -8.19 -3.51
CA VAL A 4 -6.52 -7.56 -4.70
C VAL A 4 -5.71 -6.33 -5.05
N SER A 5 -5.49 -6.09 -6.35
CA SER A 5 -4.83 -4.88 -6.82
C SER A 5 -5.31 -4.50 -8.23
N TRP A 6 -5.70 -3.25 -8.40
CA TRP A 6 -6.09 -2.70 -9.69
C TRP A 6 -4.86 -2.25 -10.48
N ILE A 7 -4.89 -2.51 -11.80
CA ILE A 7 -3.96 -1.84 -12.71
C ILE A 7 -4.29 -0.34 -12.76
N GLN A 8 -3.27 0.51 -12.94
CA GLN A 8 -3.46 1.97 -12.94
C GLN A 8 -4.53 2.48 -13.92
N LYS A 9 -4.70 1.81 -15.07
CA LYS A 9 -5.72 2.16 -16.07
C LYS A 9 -7.15 1.79 -15.66
N GLY A 10 -7.34 1.07 -14.55
CA GLY A 10 -8.65 0.65 -14.07
C GLY A 10 -9.36 -0.43 -14.89
N THR A 11 -8.72 -0.97 -15.94
CA THR A 11 -9.34 -1.95 -16.84
C THR A 11 -9.27 -3.38 -16.34
N HIS A 12 -8.25 -3.70 -15.55
CA HIS A 12 -7.98 -5.05 -15.06
C HIS A 12 -7.74 -5.08 -13.56
N ILE A 13 -8.10 -6.20 -12.95
CA ILE A 13 -7.89 -6.46 -11.54
C ILE A 13 -7.08 -7.75 -11.36
N ALA A 14 -6.07 -7.69 -10.51
CA ALA A 14 -5.33 -8.87 -10.09
C ALA A 14 -5.87 -9.38 -8.75
N ILE A 15 -6.04 -10.69 -8.65
CA ILE A 15 -6.54 -11.38 -7.46
C ILE A 15 -5.54 -12.44 -7.04
N GLY A 16 -5.05 -12.35 -5.81
CA GLY A 16 -4.27 -13.39 -5.16
C GLY A 16 -5.16 -14.35 -4.37
N THR A 17 -4.82 -15.62 -4.38
CA THR A 17 -5.60 -16.67 -3.72
C THR A 17 -4.84 -17.34 -2.58
N GLY A 18 -5.57 -18.02 -1.69
CA GLY A 18 -4.99 -18.82 -0.61
C GLY A 18 -4.23 -20.06 -1.11
N LYS A 19 -4.48 -20.48 -2.36
CA LYS A 19 -3.82 -21.64 -3.00
C LYS A 19 -2.58 -21.26 -3.83
N GLY A 20 -2.09 -20.00 -3.73
CA GLY A 20 -0.91 -19.54 -4.47
C GLY A 20 -1.19 -19.13 -5.92
N LEU A 21 -2.44 -19.09 -6.36
CA LEU A 21 -2.77 -18.65 -7.70
C LEU A 21 -2.89 -17.12 -7.75
N VAL A 22 -2.44 -16.55 -8.87
CA VAL A 22 -2.68 -15.13 -9.20
C VAL A 22 -3.56 -15.10 -10.46
N GLN A 23 -4.69 -14.41 -10.38
CA GLN A 23 -5.66 -14.32 -11.45
C GLN A 23 -5.76 -12.89 -11.97
N ILE A 24 -5.85 -12.73 -13.27
CA ILE A 24 -6.14 -11.45 -13.94
C ILE A 24 -7.56 -11.50 -14.48
N TRP A 25 -8.33 -10.49 -14.15
CA TRP A 25 -9.72 -10.33 -14.58
C TRP A 25 -9.89 -9.03 -15.34
N ASP A 26 -10.65 -9.09 -16.42
CA ASP A 26 -11.20 -7.91 -17.09
C ASP A 26 -12.38 -7.41 -16.25
N ALA A 27 -12.27 -6.19 -15.77
CA ALA A 27 -13.27 -5.63 -14.85
C ALA A 27 -14.57 -5.26 -15.57
N GLU A 28 -14.47 -4.81 -16.85
CA GLU A 28 -15.62 -4.41 -17.65
C GLU A 28 -16.43 -5.63 -18.10
N ARG A 29 -15.72 -6.67 -18.58
CA ARG A 29 -16.35 -7.91 -19.07
C ARG A 29 -16.60 -8.93 -18.00
N THR A 30 -16.20 -8.66 -16.74
CA THR A 30 -16.32 -9.57 -15.59
C THR A 30 -15.78 -10.98 -15.88
N ARG A 31 -14.75 -11.08 -16.73
CA ARG A 31 -14.19 -12.33 -17.21
C ARG A 31 -12.75 -12.52 -16.74
N ARG A 32 -12.45 -13.72 -16.26
CA ARG A 32 -11.08 -14.11 -15.96
C ARG A 32 -10.31 -14.30 -17.26
N LEU A 33 -9.24 -13.52 -17.44
CA LEU A 33 -8.38 -13.56 -18.60
C LEU A 33 -7.26 -14.59 -18.44
N ARG A 34 -6.67 -14.67 -17.25
CA ARG A 34 -5.49 -15.50 -17.00
C ARG A 34 -5.44 -15.99 -15.56
N THR A 35 -4.87 -17.19 -15.38
CA THR A 35 -4.47 -17.73 -14.09
C THR A 35 -2.97 -18.05 -14.16
N MET A 36 -2.21 -17.53 -13.21
CA MET A 36 -0.77 -17.72 -13.11
C MET A 36 -0.45 -18.53 -11.86
N THR A 37 0.40 -19.53 -12.01
CA THR A 37 0.88 -20.42 -10.96
C THR A 37 2.30 -20.04 -10.52
N GLY A 38 2.89 -20.82 -9.62
CA GLY A 38 4.29 -20.67 -9.18
C GLY A 38 4.46 -20.48 -7.69
N HIS A 39 3.55 -19.74 -7.02
CA HIS A 39 3.54 -19.70 -5.56
C HIS A 39 2.98 -20.99 -4.98
N THR A 40 3.58 -21.43 -3.87
CA THR A 40 3.18 -22.66 -3.15
C THR A 40 2.30 -22.41 -1.94
N ALA A 41 2.08 -21.13 -1.60
CA ALA A 41 1.25 -20.70 -0.49
C ALA A 41 0.45 -19.43 -0.86
N ARG A 42 -0.38 -18.95 0.08
CA ARG A 42 -1.25 -17.80 -0.15
C ARG A 42 -0.47 -16.58 -0.68
N VAL A 43 -1.07 -15.87 -1.63
CA VAL A 43 -0.55 -14.62 -2.17
C VAL A 43 -1.11 -13.46 -1.33
N GLY A 44 -0.30 -12.94 -0.42
CA GLY A 44 -0.70 -11.93 0.57
C GLY A 44 -0.67 -10.50 0.04
N SER A 45 0.12 -10.22 -0.99
CA SER A 45 0.32 -8.87 -1.52
C SER A 45 0.49 -8.87 -3.03
N LEU A 46 -0.02 -7.82 -3.66
CA LEU A 46 0.04 -7.58 -5.10
C LEU A 46 0.35 -6.11 -5.38
N ALA A 47 1.18 -5.84 -6.35
CA ALA A 47 1.50 -4.49 -6.78
C ALA A 47 1.77 -4.43 -8.29
N TRP A 48 1.28 -3.39 -8.96
CA TRP A 48 1.47 -3.16 -10.39
C TRP A 48 2.56 -2.13 -10.67
N ASN A 49 3.35 -2.40 -11.70
CA ASN A 49 4.17 -1.42 -12.38
C ASN A 49 3.89 -1.53 -13.88
N THR A 50 3.03 -0.66 -14.39
CA THR A 50 2.50 -0.70 -15.76
C THR A 50 1.92 -2.08 -16.14
N HIS A 51 2.64 -2.90 -16.91
CA HIS A 51 2.25 -4.25 -17.31
C HIS A 51 2.92 -5.37 -16.49
N ILE A 52 3.79 -4.99 -15.57
CA ILE A 52 4.41 -5.94 -14.64
C ILE A 52 3.55 -6.06 -13.39
N LEU A 53 3.06 -7.25 -13.13
CA LEU A 53 2.41 -7.58 -11.87
C LEU A 53 3.42 -8.26 -10.95
N THR A 54 3.59 -7.70 -9.77
CA THR A 54 4.40 -8.28 -8.70
C THR A 54 3.50 -8.91 -7.66
N SER A 55 3.82 -10.14 -7.27
CA SER A 55 3.11 -10.89 -6.23
C SER A 55 4.06 -11.34 -5.13
N GLY A 56 3.64 -11.13 -3.89
CA GLY A 56 4.35 -11.59 -2.69
C GLY A 56 3.50 -12.60 -1.93
N SER A 57 4.15 -13.64 -1.41
CA SER A 57 3.46 -14.79 -0.85
C SER A 57 4.03 -15.23 0.52
N ARG A 58 3.25 -16.05 1.21
CA ARG A 58 3.64 -16.75 2.42
C ARG A 58 4.78 -17.75 2.17
N ASP A 59 5.02 -18.16 0.92
CA ASP A 59 6.18 -18.97 0.53
C ASP A 59 7.51 -18.19 0.57
N ARG A 60 7.49 -16.91 0.99
CA ARG A 60 8.63 -15.99 1.15
C ARG A 60 9.19 -15.44 -0.16
N LEU A 61 8.57 -15.80 -1.28
CA LEU A 61 9.01 -15.42 -2.62
C LEU A 61 8.22 -14.20 -3.13
N ILE A 62 8.89 -13.45 -3.99
CA ILE A 62 8.27 -12.39 -4.79
C ILE A 62 8.48 -12.76 -6.25
N TYR A 63 7.43 -12.72 -7.05
CA TYR A 63 7.51 -12.92 -8.49
C TYR A 63 7.13 -11.65 -9.24
N HIS A 64 7.93 -11.29 -10.24
CA HIS A 64 7.56 -10.32 -11.28
C HIS A 64 7.04 -11.07 -12.50
N ARG A 65 5.88 -10.68 -12.99
CA ARG A 65 5.22 -11.28 -14.14
C ARG A 65 4.81 -10.21 -15.15
N ASP A 66 5.20 -10.37 -16.41
CA ASP A 66 4.58 -9.59 -17.49
C ASP A 66 3.24 -10.24 -17.84
N VAL A 67 2.15 -9.50 -17.63
CA VAL A 67 0.80 -10.04 -17.89
C VAL A 67 0.50 -10.25 -19.37
N ARG A 68 1.35 -9.74 -20.26
CA ARG A 68 1.25 -9.89 -21.72
C ARG A 68 1.99 -11.13 -22.24
N ALA A 69 3.05 -11.53 -21.52
CA ALA A 69 3.88 -12.66 -21.91
C ALA A 69 3.30 -14.00 -21.41
N PRO A 70 3.48 -15.11 -22.16
CA PRO A 70 3.01 -16.43 -21.73
C PRO A 70 3.79 -17.00 -20.56
N ASP A 71 5.00 -16.51 -20.30
CA ASP A 71 5.91 -17.04 -19.30
C ASP A 71 5.34 -16.96 -17.89
N GLN A 72 5.73 -17.90 -17.04
CA GLN A 72 5.23 -17.96 -15.66
C GLN A 72 5.68 -16.78 -14.82
N TRP A 73 6.94 -16.35 -14.97
CA TRP A 73 7.50 -15.14 -14.32
C TRP A 73 8.74 -14.65 -15.07
N LEU A 74 9.00 -13.35 -14.96
CA LEU A 74 10.21 -12.71 -15.47
C LEU A 74 11.36 -12.84 -14.48
N ARG A 75 11.04 -12.67 -13.18
CA ARG A 75 12.02 -12.71 -12.09
C ARG A 75 11.43 -13.30 -10.83
N LYS A 76 12.31 -13.94 -10.08
CA LYS A 76 12.04 -14.52 -8.76
C LYS A 76 12.97 -13.86 -7.75
N LEU A 77 12.41 -13.04 -6.84
CA LEU A 77 13.18 -12.38 -5.80
C LEU A 77 13.16 -13.22 -4.53
N VAL A 78 14.34 -13.48 -3.99
CA VAL A 78 14.53 -14.27 -2.77
C VAL A 78 15.27 -13.40 -1.74
N GLY A 79 14.66 -13.15 -0.59
CA GLY A 79 15.26 -12.33 0.46
C GLY A 79 14.54 -12.42 1.79
N HIS A 80 13.20 -12.38 1.76
CA HIS A 80 12.39 -12.53 2.96
C HIS A 80 12.47 -13.93 3.57
N LYS A 81 12.46 -14.00 4.91
CA LYS A 81 12.48 -15.26 5.66
C LYS A 81 11.10 -15.72 6.11
N GLN A 82 10.11 -14.85 6.01
CA GLN A 82 8.71 -15.12 6.31
C GLN A 82 7.81 -14.52 5.23
N GLU A 83 6.48 -14.58 5.41
CA GLU A 83 5.49 -14.08 4.47
C GLU A 83 5.74 -12.64 4.04
N VAL A 84 5.66 -12.39 2.74
CA VAL A 84 5.67 -11.05 2.15
C VAL A 84 4.26 -10.48 2.21
N CYS A 85 4.04 -9.51 3.12
CA CYS A 85 2.72 -8.96 3.42
C CYS A 85 2.50 -7.53 2.91
N GLY A 86 3.56 -6.83 2.49
CA GLY A 86 3.50 -5.51 1.88
C GLY A 86 4.29 -5.45 0.58
N LEU A 87 3.72 -4.85 -0.46
CA LEU A 87 4.39 -4.56 -1.74
C LEU A 87 3.95 -3.20 -2.26
N LYS A 88 4.91 -2.37 -2.69
CA LYS A 88 4.62 -1.08 -3.31
C LYS A 88 5.70 -0.69 -4.30
N TRP A 89 5.30 -0.39 -5.54
CA TRP A 89 6.20 0.15 -6.55
C TRP A 89 6.34 1.67 -6.45
N ASN A 90 7.57 2.13 -6.60
CA ASN A 90 7.88 3.47 -7.09
C ASN A 90 8.10 3.35 -8.60
N CYS A 91 7.07 3.71 -9.37
CA CYS A 91 7.12 3.55 -10.84
C CYS A 91 8.10 4.52 -11.50
N GLU A 92 8.35 5.68 -10.89
CA GLU A 92 9.25 6.72 -11.42
C GLU A 92 10.71 6.25 -11.37
N ASP A 93 11.13 5.72 -10.22
CA ASP A 93 12.50 5.23 -10.03
C ASP A 93 12.69 3.76 -10.41
N GLY A 94 11.60 3.05 -10.73
CA GLY A 94 11.65 1.61 -11.02
C GLY A 94 12.05 0.77 -9.81
N GLN A 95 11.75 1.22 -8.60
CA GLN A 95 12.05 0.52 -7.35
C GLN A 95 10.81 -0.13 -6.75
N LEU A 96 10.97 -1.33 -6.22
CA LEU A 96 9.95 -2.04 -5.45
C LEU A 96 10.34 -2.01 -3.97
N ALA A 97 9.39 -1.64 -3.10
CA ALA A 97 9.51 -1.88 -1.67
C ALA A 97 8.68 -3.10 -1.28
N SER A 98 9.26 -3.99 -0.49
CA SER A 98 8.61 -5.18 0.07
C SER A 98 8.76 -5.24 1.57
N GLY A 99 7.67 -5.53 2.27
CA GLY A 99 7.64 -5.73 3.71
C GLY A 99 7.23 -7.16 4.05
N GLY A 100 7.78 -7.70 5.10
CA GLY A 100 7.55 -9.08 5.51
C GLY A 100 7.19 -9.25 6.98
N ASN A 101 6.66 -10.43 7.29
CA ASN A 101 6.44 -10.87 8.67
C ASN A 101 7.76 -11.16 9.41
N ASP A 102 8.89 -11.14 8.69
CA ASP A 102 10.25 -11.20 9.25
C ASP A 102 10.74 -9.83 9.75
N ASN A 103 9.85 -8.85 9.86
CA ASN A 103 10.11 -7.48 10.32
C ASN A 103 11.09 -6.71 9.43
N LYS A 104 11.31 -7.17 8.19
CA LYS A 104 12.21 -6.52 7.26
C LYS A 104 11.47 -5.74 6.21
N LEU A 105 12.05 -4.58 5.87
CA LEU A 105 11.70 -3.81 4.69
C LEU A 105 12.86 -3.95 3.71
N MET A 106 12.58 -4.36 2.49
CA MET A 106 13.58 -4.48 1.43
C MET A 106 13.18 -3.60 0.25
N VAL A 107 14.18 -2.97 -0.35
CA VAL A 107 14.03 -2.19 -1.58
C VAL A 107 14.81 -2.88 -2.68
N TRP A 108 14.17 -3.07 -3.83
CA TRP A 108 14.69 -3.79 -4.99
C TRP A 108 14.70 -2.87 -6.19
N ASP A 109 15.74 -2.94 -6.99
CA ASP A 109 15.73 -2.38 -8.34
C ASP A 109 14.96 -3.31 -9.27
N LYS A 110 14.23 -2.74 -10.23
CA LYS A 110 13.41 -3.54 -11.16
C LYS A 110 14.22 -4.51 -12.02
N LEU A 111 15.52 -4.28 -12.17
CA LEU A 111 16.41 -5.10 -12.99
C LEU A 111 17.24 -6.09 -12.16
N SER A 112 17.21 -5.99 -10.83
CA SER A 112 18.00 -6.83 -9.91
C SER A 112 17.15 -7.91 -9.25
N GLU A 113 17.77 -9.04 -8.95
CA GLU A 113 17.19 -10.11 -8.13
C GLU A 113 17.71 -10.07 -6.69
N THR A 114 18.69 -9.20 -6.41
CA THR A 114 19.18 -8.92 -5.06
C THR A 114 18.61 -7.61 -4.54
N PRO A 115 18.30 -7.50 -3.24
CA PRO A 115 17.81 -6.25 -2.69
C PRO A 115 18.88 -5.17 -2.72
N LEU A 116 18.50 -3.97 -3.16
CA LEU A 116 19.34 -2.77 -3.10
C LEU A 116 19.58 -2.37 -1.64
N TRP A 117 18.50 -2.38 -0.85
CA TRP A 117 18.55 -2.06 0.58
C TRP A 117 17.74 -3.07 1.39
N LYS A 118 18.21 -3.31 2.63
CA LYS A 118 17.53 -4.14 3.62
C LYS A 118 17.54 -3.43 4.95
N PHE A 119 16.39 -2.90 5.33
CA PHE A 119 16.16 -2.24 6.60
C PHE A 119 15.67 -3.23 7.64
N SER A 120 16.16 -3.10 8.86
CA SER A 120 15.91 -4.04 9.96
C SER A 120 15.41 -3.35 11.24
N ASP A 121 14.94 -2.14 11.11
CA ASP A 121 14.61 -1.23 12.21
C ASP A 121 13.26 -1.54 12.87
N HIS A 122 12.34 -2.16 12.11
CA HIS A 122 11.07 -2.62 12.63
C HIS A 122 11.20 -3.84 13.53
N THR A 123 10.42 -3.88 14.61
CA THR A 123 10.35 -5.00 15.57
C THR A 123 9.14 -5.90 15.35
N ALA A 124 8.23 -5.53 14.44
CA ALA A 124 7.08 -6.34 14.03
C ALA A 124 6.88 -6.29 12.49
N ALA A 125 5.93 -7.09 11.99
CA ALA A 125 5.64 -7.22 10.57
C ALA A 125 5.44 -5.87 9.87
N VAL A 126 6.04 -5.70 8.68
CA VAL A 126 5.94 -4.50 7.86
C VAL A 126 4.94 -4.74 6.75
N LYS A 127 3.73 -4.19 6.89
CA LYS A 127 2.68 -4.27 5.87
C LYS A 127 2.41 -2.95 5.18
N ALA A 128 2.37 -1.87 5.95
CA ALA A 128 2.10 -0.53 5.47
C ALA A 128 3.35 0.04 4.81
N ILE A 129 3.26 0.39 3.52
CA ILE A 129 4.37 0.91 2.72
C ILE A 129 3.84 1.98 1.79
N ALA A 130 4.49 3.14 1.75
CA ALA A 130 4.10 4.22 0.86
C ALA A 130 5.30 5.05 0.39
N TRP A 131 5.46 5.20 -0.91
CA TRP A 131 6.42 6.10 -1.53
C TRP A 131 5.89 7.53 -1.54
N SER A 132 6.74 8.49 -1.23
CA SER A 132 6.38 9.91 -1.31
C SER A 132 6.20 10.34 -2.77
N PRO A 133 5.08 11.00 -3.11
CA PRO A 133 4.91 11.59 -4.45
C PRO A 133 5.60 12.96 -4.59
N HIS A 134 6.17 13.50 -3.51
CA HIS A 134 6.74 14.85 -3.47
C HIS A 134 8.26 14.85 -3.39
N GLN A 135 8.85 13.79 -2.86
CA GLN A 135 10.29 13.68 -2.66
C GLN A 135 10.80 12.34 -3.17
N ARG A 136 11.72 12.42 -4.13
CA ARG A 136 12.36 11.24 -4.71
C ARG A 136 13.13 10.45 -3.65
N GLY A 137 13.01 9.14 -3.70
CA GLY A 137 13.70 8.23 -2.79
C GLY A 137 13.19 8.22 -1.35
N LEU A 138 12.13 8.97 -1.03
CA LEU A 138 11.52 8.96 0.30
C LEU A 138 10.47 7.86 0.40
N LEU A 139 10.68 6.93 1.34
CA LEU A 139 9.81 5.79 1.59
C LEU A 139 9.36 5.80 3.05
N ALA A 140 8.04 5.67 3.28
CA ALA A 140 7.46 5.47 4.60
C ALA A 140 7.06 4.00 4.78
N SER A 141 7.34 3.43 5.95
CA SER A 141 6.93 2.09 6.33
C SER A 141 6.29 2.08 7.71
N GLY A 142 5.33 1.20 7.92
CA GLY A 142 4.61 1.09 9.19
C GLY A 142 4.71 -0.31 9.78
N GLY A 143 4.99 -0.36 11.08
CA GLY A 143 5.18 -1.58 11.83
C GLY A 143 3.90 -2.12 12.46
N GLY A 144 3.92 -3.42 12.74
CA GLY A 144 2.81 -4.16 13.36
C GLY A 144 2.58 -3.81 14.83
N THR A 145 1.77 -4.62 15.51
CA THR A 145 1.25 -4.36 16.86
C THR A 145 2.35 -4.16 17.91
N ALA A 146 3.45 -4.88 17.84
CA ALA A 146 4.56 -4.76 18.80
C ALA A 146 5.50 -3.60 18.47
N ASP A 147 5.48 -3.06 17.26
CA ASP A 147 6.37 -1.99 16.80
C ASP A 147 5.72 -0.61 16.84
N ARG A 148 4.52 -0.45 16.29
CA ARG A 148 3.67 0.76 16.29
C ARG A 148 4.30 1.99 15.63
N ARG A 149 5.48 1.89 15.02
CA ARG A 149 6.20 3.03 14.45
C ARG A 149 5.90 3.21 12.97
N ILE A 150 5.93 4.47 12.54
CA ILE A 150 6.15 4.84 11.15
C ILE A 150 7.61 5.23 11.03
N ILE A 151 8.34 4.62 10.10
CA ILE A 151 9.76 4.88 9.85
C ILE A 151 9.91 5.42 8.43
N PHE A 152 10.69 6.48 8.28
CA PHE A 152 11.00 7.11 7.01
C PHE A 152 12.42 6.76 6.57
N HIS A 153 12.54 6.35 5.31
CA HIS A 153 13.80 5.87 4.73
C HIS A 153 14.20 6.70 3.51
N ASP A 154 15.47 7.06 3.43
CA ASP A 154 16.11 7.57 2.22
C ASP A 154 16.65 6.38 1.43
N THR A 155 16.00 6.03 0.33
CA THR A 155 16.41 4.89 -0.52
C THR A 155 17.52 5.25 -1.50
N VAL A 156 17.92 6.51 -1.57
CA VAL A 156 19.13 6.93 -2.32
C VAL A 156 20.37 6.64 -1.51
N ARG A 157 20.34 6.97 -0.21
CA ARG A 157 21.47 6.79 0.71
C ARG A 157 21.44 5.48 1.49
N GLY A 158 20.29 4.80 1.52
CA GLY A 158 20.07 3.59 2.32
C GLY A 158 20.00 3.83 3.82
N ALA A 159 19.48 4.96 4.25
CA ALA A 159 19.46 5.39 5.64
C ALA A 159 18.04 5.64 6.18
N VAL A 160 17.85 5.45 7.48
CA VAL A 160 16.65 5.92 8.19
C VAL A 160 16.78 7.44 8.39
N ILE A 161 15.71 8.18 8.07
CA ILE A 161 15.66 9.64 8.19
C ILE A 161 14.99 10.04 9.50
N ASN A 162 13.86 9.42 9.80
CA ASN A 162 13.02 9.76 10.95
C ASN A 162 12.14 8.58 11.34
N GLU A 163 11.68 8.56 12.59
CA GLU A 163 10.71 7.60 13.09
C GLU A 163 9.74 8.26 14.08
N VAL A 164 8.52 7.73 14.16
CA VAL A 164 7.50 8.19 15.11
C VAL A 164 6.70 7.01 15.65
N ASP A 165 6.56 6.92 16.98
CA ASP A 165 5.63 5.97 17.63
C ASP A 165 4.21 6.55 17.53
N THR A 166 3.32 5.81 16.89
CA THR A 166 1.91 6.20 16.69
C THR A 166 0.99 5.65 17.77
N GLY A 167 1.54 4.91 18.73
CA GLY A 167 0.79 4.32 19.86
C GLY A 167 0.03 3.04 19.53
N SER A 168 -0.17 2.69 18.26
CA SER A 168 -0.89 1.49 17.85
C SER A 168 -0.38 0.92 16.53
N GLN A 169 -0.77 -0.32 16.19
CA GLN A 169 -0.40 -0.97 14.93
C GLN A 169 -0.69 -0.05 13.74
N VAL A 170 0.28 0.11 12.85
CA VAL A 170 0.11 0.81 11.58
C VAL A 170 -0.33 -0.21 10.52
N CYS A 171 -1.61 -0.15 10.13
CA CYS A 171 -2.19 -1.11 9.20
C CYS A 171 -1.97 -0.72 7.74
N ASN A 172 -2.04 0.58 7.45
CA ASN A 172 -1.82 1.13 6.11
C ASN A 172 -1.33 2.58 6.18
N ILE A 173 -0.66 3.04 5.13
CA ILE A 173 -0.15 4.41 5.00
C ILE A 173 -0.41 4.90 3.57
N ALA A 174 -0.75 6.17 3.43
CA ALA A 174 -0.75 6.85 2.13
C ALA A 174 -0.29 8.30 2.26
N TRP A 175 0.47 8.77 1.27
CA TRP A 175 0.82 10.17 1.14
C TRP A 175 -0.30 10.96 0.49
N SER A 176 -0.54 12.18 0.97
CA SER A 176 -1.38 13.14 0.25
C SER A 176 -0.76 13.46 -1.11
N LYS A 177 -1.60 13.59 -2.12
CA LYS A 177 -1.17 14.07 -3.45
C LYS A 177 -1.09 15.59 -3.53
N ASN A 178 -1.73 16.29 -2.58
CA ASN A 178 -2.00 17.72 -2.63
C ASN A 178 -1.17 18.53 -1.64
N SER A 179 -0.66 17.89 -0.58
CA SER A 179 0.06 18.53 0.52
C SER A 179 1.15 17.62 1.08
N ASN A 180 2.08 18.17 1.86
CA ASN A 180 3.09 17.40 2.59
C ASN A 180 2.49 16.76 3.84
N GLU A 181 1.47 15.94 3.64
CA GLU A 181 0.78 15.21 4.69
C GLU A 181 0.73 13.72 4.38
N ILE A 182 0.63 12.94 5.43
CA ILE A 182 0.52 11.49 5.36
C ILE A 182 -0.66 11.03 6.20
N VAL A 183 -1.42 10.07 5.70
CA VAL A 183 -2.49 9.43 6.43
C VAL A 183 -2.08 8.01 6.81
N SER A 184 -2.30 7.63 8.05
CA SER A 184 -2.12 6.27 8.55
C SER A 184 -3.41 5.72 9.11
N THR A 185 -3.61 4.41 8.95
CA THR A 185 -4.73 3.69 9.56
C THR A 185 -4.22 2.73 10.61
N HIS A 186 -4.99 2.57 11.66
CA HIS A 186 -4.53 1.93 12.88
C HIS A 186 -5.38 0.74 13.33
N GLY A 187 -4.76 -0.09 14.15
CA GLY A 187 -5.41 -1.19 14.85
C GLY A 187 -5.94 -0.80 16.22
N TYR A 188 -6.08 -1.78 17.08
CA TYR A 188 -6.53 -1.58 18.46
C TYR A 188 -5.54 -0.66 19.24
N SER A 189 -6.01 0.17 20.17
CA SER A 189 -7.35 0.17 20.76
C SER A 189 -8.35 1.13 20.13
N GLN A 190 -7.92 2.14 19.35
CA GLN A 190 -8.80 3.22 18.90
C GLN A 190 -9.33 3.00 17.48
N ASN A 191 -8.69 2.13 16.68
CA ASN A 191 -9.07 1.87 15.28
C ASN A 191 -9.20 3.16 14.46
N GLN A 192 -8.31 4.13 14.72
CA GLN A 192 -8.36 5.48 14.18
C GLN A 192 -7.66 5.58 12.82
N ILE A 193 -7.96 6.67 12.14
CA ILE A 193 -7.23 7.20 11.00
C ILE A 193 -6.56 8.48 11.48
N VAL A 194 -5.27 8.63 11.26
CA VAL A 194 -4.53 9.81 11.69
C VAL A 194 -3.88 10.49 10.49
N VAL A 195 -4.01 11.80 10.42
CA VAL A 195 -3.31 12.64 9.45
C VAL A 195 -2.15 13.34 10.15
N TRP A 196 -0.98 13.26 9.54
CA TRP A 196 0.28 13.79 10.06
C TRP A 196 0.84 14.81 9.09
N LYS A 197 1.44 15.86 9.62
CA LYS A 197 2.17 16.85 8.83
C LYS A 197 3.64 16.43 8.70
N TYR A 198 4.08 16.15 7.48
CA TYR A 198 5.49 15.85 7.21
C TYR A 198 6.28 17.13 6.96
N PRO A 199 7.54 17.28 7.42
CA PRO A 199 8.36 16.25 8.11
C PRO A 199 8.22 16.26 9.64
N SER A 200 7.52 17.21 10.24
CA SER A 200 7.43 17.37 11.71
C SER A 200 6.74 16.19 12.42
N MET A 201 5.94 15.42 11.68
CA MET A 201 5.10 14.34 12.20
C MET A 201 4.18 14.76 13.32
N THR A 202 3.76 16.04 13.30
CA THR A 202 2.71 16.52 14.19
C THR A 202 1.37 16.00 13.70
N GLN A 203 0.57 15.49 14.64
CA GLN A 203 -0.79 15.04 14.36
C GLN A 203 -1.67 16.22 14.01
N VAL A 204 -2.26 16.21 12.81
CA VAL A 204 -3.19 17.25 12.34
C VAL A 204 -4.60 16.93 12.80
N VAL A 205 -5.04 15.70 12.59
CA VAL A 205 -6.37 15.23 12.99
C VAL A 205 -6.35 13.72 13.23
N SER A 206 -7.17 13.27 14.18
CA SER A 206 -7.48 11.87 14.42
C SER A 206 -8.97 11.66 14.18
N LEU A 207 -9.28 10.71 13.30
CA LEU A 207 -10.64 10.36 12.90
C LEU A 207 -10.98 8.99 13.44
N THR A 208 -12.07 8.90 14.20
CA THR A 208 -12.55 7.67 14.81
C THR A 208 -13.93 7.30 14.26
N GLY A 209 -14.30 6.04 14.41
CA GLY A 209 -15.61 5.56 13.96
C GLY A 209 -15.61 4.06 13.66
N HIS A 210 -14.54 3.50 13.11
CA HIS A 210 -14.43 2.05 12.96
C HIS A 210 -14.33 1.35 14.30
N THR A 211 -14.99 0.19 14.42
CA THR A 211 -15.00 -0.63 15.65
C THR A 211 -13.97 -1.75 15.61
N TYR A 212 -13.39 -2.00 14.44
CA TYR A 212 -12.30 -2.97 14.21
C TYR A 212 -11.11 -2.32 13.51
N ARG A 213 -9.97 -3.05 13.48
CA ARG A 213 -8.74 -2.61 12.82
C ARG A 213 -8.99 -2.15 11.40
N VAL A 214 -8.50 -0.97 11.07
CA VAL A 214 -8.67 -0.36 9.74
C VAL A 214 -7.57 -0.89 8.81
N LEU A 215 -7.87 -1.96 8.10
CA LEU A 215 -6.89 -2.72 7.33
C LEU A 215 -6.70 -2.19 5.90
N TYR A 216 -7.72 -1.55 5.36
CA TYR A 216 -7.74 -1.10 3.97
C TYR A 216 -7.84 0.40 3.89
N LEU A 217 -7.10 0.96 2.94
CA LEU A 217 -7.06 2.39 2.66
C LEU A 217 -6.86 2.60 1.16
N ALA A 218 -7.67 3.47 0.58
CA ALA A 218 -7.46 3.97 -0.78
C ALA A 218 -7.75 5.47 -0.82
N MET A 219 -7.12 6.14 -1.77
CA MET A 219 -7.28 7.58 -1.97
C MET A 219 -8.01 7.85 -3.29
N SER A 220 -8.88 8.85 -3.30
CA SER A 220 -9.56 9.32 -4.51
C SER A 220 -8.55 9.82 -5.56
N PRO A 221 -8.92 9.82 -6.85
CA PRO A 221 -8.05 10.29 -7.92
C PRO A 221 -7.59 11.75 -7.74
N ASP A 222 -8.47 12.61 -7.24
CA ASP A 222 -8.19 14.02 -6.94
C ASP A 222 -7.36 14.22 -5.64
N GLY A 223 -7.16 13.16 -4.86
CA GLY A 223 -6.37 13.16 -3.65
C GLY A 223 -7.03 13.82 -2.45
N ARG A 224 -8.35 14.09 -2.47
CA ARG A 224 -9.07 14.77 -1.38
C ARG A 224 -9.69 13.82 -0.38
N VAL A 225 -10.27 12.74 -0.88
CA VAL A 225 -11.04 11.78 -0.11
C VAL A 225 -10.22 10.53 0.11
N VAL A 226 -10.24 10.05 1.32
CA VAL A 226 -9.69 8.74 1.70
C VAL A 226 -10.86 7.83 2.02
N VAL A 227 -10.86 6.62 1.44
CA VAL A 227 -11.78 5.57 1.82
C VAL A 227 -11.04 4.52 2.65
N THR A 228 -11.65 4.11 3.74
CA THR A 228 -11.12 3.08 4.63
C THR A 228 -12.11 1.93 4.79
N GLY A 229 -11.56 0.73 4.97
CA GLY A 229 -12.34 -0.49 5.21
C GLY A 229 -11.80 -1.25 6.40
N ALA A 230 -12.69 -1.75 7.22
CA ALA A 230 -12.38 -2.50 8.43
C ALA A 230 -13.20 -3.79 8.56
N GLY A 231 -12.86 -4.62 9.55
CA GLY A 231 -13.58 -5.85 9.86
C GLY A 231 -14.96 -5.64 10.50
N ASP A 232 -15.39 -4.39 10.69
CA ASP A 232 -16.76 -4.01 11.05
C ASP A 232 -17.72 -4.02 9.86
N GLU A 233 -17.26 -4.54 8.70
CA GLU A 233 -18.02 -4.66 7.46
C GLU A 233 -18.46 -3.32 6.86
N THR A 234 -17.78 -2.21 7.26
CA THR A 234 -18.11 -0.87 6.76
C THR A 234 -16.97 -0.29 5.91
N LEU A 235 -17.37 0.50 4.89
CA LEU A 235 -16.49 1.43 4.18
C LEU A 235 -16.85 2.84 4.64
N ARG A 236 -15.82 3.63 4.98
CA ARG A 236 -15.98 5.03 5.40
C ARG A 236 -15.19 5.96 4.51
N PHE A 237 -15.82 7.07 4.14
CA PHE A 237 -15.23 8.10 3.29
C PHE A 237 -14.90 9.33 4.14
N TRP A 238 -13.67 9.80 4.02
CA TRP A 238 -13.12 10.89 4.81
C TRP A 238 -12.59 11.99 3.88
N ASN A 239 -13.16 13.18 3.94
CA ASN A 239 -12.62 14.33 3.22
C ASN A 239 -11.53 14.97 4.09
N VAL A 240 -10.27 14.59 3.86
CA VAL A 240 -9.16 14.93 4.76
C VAL A 240 -8.13 15.87 4.15
N PHE A 241 -8.02 15.92 2.82
CA PHE A 241 -7.01 16.73 2.17
C PHE A 241 -7.64 17.86 1.36
N GLY A 242 -7.10 19.07 1.52
CA GLY A 242 -7.55 20.25 0.77
C GLY A 242 -7.28 20.18 -0.74
N LYS A 243 -7.81 21.16 -1.48
CA LYS A 243 -7.50 21.35 -2.91
C LYS A 243 -6.00 21.67 -3.08
N ARG A 244 -5.41 21.25 -4.20
CA ARG A 244 -4.09 21.73 -4.59
C ARG A 244 -4.11 23.25 -4.67
N PRO A 245 -3.10 23.96 -4.13
CA PRO A 245 -2.97 25.40 -4.37
C PRO A 245 -2.93 25.68 -5.88
N GLY A 246 -3.81 26.54 -6.38
CA GLY A 246 -3.88 26.92 -7.79
C GLY A 246 -4.78 26.04 -8.69
N ALA A 247 -5.46 25.03 -8.18
CA ALA A 247 -6.48 24.31 -8.95
C ALA A 247 -7.71 25.23 -9.17
N ARG A 248 -8.07 25.50 -10.44
CA ARG A 248 -9.30 26.21 -10.79
C ARG A 248 -10.51 25.47 -10.25
N GLU A 249 -11.53 26.22 -9.85
CA GLU A 249 -12.83 25.64 -9.54
C GLU A 249 -13.47 25.21 -10.85
N ASP A 250 -13.48 23.89 -11.09
CA ASP A 250 -14.40 23.35 -12.06
C ASP A 250 -15.81 23.54 -11.48
N SER A 251 -16.59 24.40 -12.14
CA SER A 251 -18.00 24.70 -11.83
C SER A 251 -18.87 23.49 -12.23
N ASP A 252 -18.63 22.36 -11.64
CA ASP A 252 -19.48 21.20 -11.83
C ASP A 252 -20.36 21.01 -10.60
N GLY A 253 -21.70 21.08 -10.83
CA GLY A 253 -22.75 21.00 -9.82
C GLY A 253 -22.78 19.65 -9.13
N GLY A 254 -21.81 19.37 -8.29
CA GLY A 254 -21.68 18.16 -7.50
C GLY A 254 -22.27 18.36 -6.11
N GLY A 255 -23.31 17.60 -5.79
CA GLY A 255 -23.89 17.54 -4.46
C GLY A 255 -22.84 17.34 -3.36
N ARG A 256 -23.08 17.97 -2.23
CA ARG A 256 -22.21 17.92 -1.06
C ARG A 256 -21.99 16.48 -0.63
N LEU A 257 -20.75 16.00 -0.68
CA LEU A 257 -20.32 14.68 -0.18
C LEU A 257 -20.59 14.47 1.33
N SER A 258 -21.14 15.47 2.03
CA SER A 258 -21.55 15.36 3.44
C SER A 258 -22.66 14.36 3.71
N ASP A 259 -23.37 13.90 2.65
CA ASP A 259 -24.51 12.98 2.78
C ASP A 259 -24.17 11.52 2.46
N TRP A 260 -22.92 11.20 2.11
CA TRP A 260 -22.52 9.82 1.90
C TRP A 260 -22.25 9.15 3.24
N GLY A 261 -23.31 8.62 3.81
CA GLY A 261 -23.24 7.78 4.99
C GLY A 261 -22.42 6.50 4.79
N VAL A 262 -22.29 5.74 5.84
CA VAL A 262 -21.66 4.42 5.84
C VAL A 262 -22.34 3.52 4.80
N ILE A 263 -21.57 3.03 3.84
CA ILE A 263 -22.04 2.00 2.89
C ILE A 263 -21.89 0.65 3.59
N ARG A 264 -22.98 -0.05 3.75
CA ARG A 264 -23.04 -1.43 4.27
C ARG A 264 -22.90 -2.44 3.15
#